data_49bee3a355895dc80053882db2e254e9
#
_entry.id   49bee3a355895dc80053882db2e254e9
#
_cell.length_a   1.000
_cell.length_b   1.000
_cell.length_c   1.000
_cell.angle_alpha   90.00
_cell.angle_beta   90.00
_cell.angle_gamma   90.00
#
_symmetry.space_group_name_H-M   'P 1'
#
loop_
_entity.id
_entity.type
_entity.pdbx_description
1 polymer ?
#
loop_
_entity_poly.entity_id
_entity_poly.type
_entity_poly.pdbx_seq_one_letter_code
_entity_poly.pdbx_strand_id
1 'polypeptide(L)'
;FEAASRGTLMLDEVGDISPGMQVKLLRVLQEREVRRVGDNFSRPIDVRMLAATNKDLLRAVADGTFRQDLYYRLKVVDLHVPALRDREADILALARLLLAEAALRMKREITSMTSATSEQLLHYSWPGNVRELGNVMERAVALARGSQVELEDLPEEVRKAVPRGIDIGKHVRPLEDVARDYILATLAANKGNQTHTASQLGIGSATLLRKLKSYGVIPKRDEHD
;
A
#
# COMPACT_ATOMS: atom_id res chain seq x y z
N PHE A 1 1.32 7.99 30.25
CA PHE A 1 2.21 6.93 30.75
C PHE A 1 1.68 6.32 32.04
N GLU A 2 1.42 7.12 33.10
CA GLU A 2 0.94 6.61 34.38
C GLU A 2 -0.35 5.76 34.24
N ALA A 3 -1.32 6.25 33.46
CA ALA A 3 -2.59 5.55 33.20
C ALA A 3 -2.41 4.21 32.45
N ALA A 4 -1.32 4.06 31.68
CA ALA A 4 -1.01 2.84 30.94
C ALA A 4 -0.07 1.89 31.72
N SER A 5 0.24 2.19 32.99
CA SER A 5 1.15 1.36 33.80
C SER A 5 0.62 -0.09 33.92
N ARG A 6 1.50 -1.06 33.74
CA ARG A 6 1.23 -2.50 33.60
C ARG A 6 0.42 -2.88 32.37
N GLY A 7 0.35 -1.98 31.39
CA GLY A 7 -0.34 -2.18 30.12
C GLY A 7 0.52 -1.81 28.91
N THR A 8 -0.15 -1.50 27.81
CA THR A 8 0.49 -1.11 26.55
C THR A 8 0.08 0.33 26.19
N LEU A 9 1.06 1.16 25.84
CA LEU A 9 0.85 2.51 25.31
C LEU A 9 1.28 2.54 23.86
N MET A 10 0.37 2.95 22.98
CA MET A 10 0.67 3.21 21.57
C MET A 10 0.89 4.71 21.37
N LEU A 11 2.02 5.07 20.77
CA LEU A 11 2.33 6.40 20.29
C LEU A 11 2.16 6.41 18.78
N ASP A 12 1.14 7.08 18.32
CA ASP A 12 0.90 7.26 16.88
C ASP A 12 1.60 8.53 16.39
N GLU A 13 1.99 8.52 15.12
CA GLU A 13 2.67 9.63 14.43
C GLU A 13 3.94 10.11 15.18
N VAL A 14 4.74 9.17 15.74
CA VAL A 14 5.92 9.50 16.52
C VAL A 14 6.98 10.31 15.74
N GLY A 15 6.93 10.25 14.39
CA GLY A 15 7.78 11.06 13.52
C GLY A 15 7.41 12.54 13.46
N ASP A 16 6.27 12.95 14.06
CA ASP A 16 5.75 14.33 14.05
C ASP A 16 5.94 15.08 15.36
N ILE A 17 6.48 14.42 16.39
CA ILE A 17 6.66 15.05 17.69
C ILE A 17 7.78 16.12 17.68
N SER A 18 7.56 17.19 18.42
CA SER A 18 8.52 18.29 18.51
C SER A 18 9.86 17.85 19.11
N PRO A 19 10.98 18.54 18.81
CA PRO A 19 12.29 18.21 19.37
C PRO A 19 12.31 18.15 20.90
N GLY A 20 11.57 19.05 21.57
CA GLY A 20 11.42 19.03 23.02
C GLY A 20 10.70 17.79 23.55
N MET A 21 9.71 17.29 22.80
CA MET A 21 9.00 16.06 23.15
C MET A 21 9.87 14.82 22.88
N GLN A 22 10.71 14.83 21.83
CA GLN A 22 11.67 13.76 21.57
C GLN A 22 12.63 13.54 22.75
N VAL A 23 13.13 14.62 23.36
CA VAL A 23 14.00 14.55 24.57
C VAL A 23 13.25 13.94 25.76
N LYS A 24 12.02 14.36 25.98
CA LYS A 24 11.20 13.83 27.09
C LYS A 24 10.87 12.35 26.88
N LEU A 25 10.49 11.97 25.65
CA LEU A 25 10.20 10.59 25.31
C LEU A 25 11.41 9.68 25.48
N LEU A 26 12.60 10.15 25.03
CA LEU A 26 13.85 9.41 25.21
C LEU A 26 14.12 9.11 26.69
N ARG A 27 13.98 10.12 27.57
CA ARG A 27 14.15 9.92 29.01
C ARG A 27 13.21 8.88 29.59
N VAL A 28 11.92 8.97 29.21
CA VAL A 28 10.91 7.98 29.67
C VAL A 28 11.28 6.56 29.21
N LEU A 29 11.75 6.39 27.97
CA LEU A 29 12.16 5.10 27.43
C LEU A 29 13.43 4.54 28.07
N GLN A 30 14.35 5.42 28.52
CA GLN A 30 15.62 5.03 29.14
C GLN A 30 15.47 4.74 30.63
N GLU A 31 14.84 5.68 31.34
CA GLU A 31 14.80 5.69 32.83
C GLU A 31 13.59 4.89 33.35
N ARG A 32 12.59 4.61 32.49
CA ARG A 32 11.30 4.01 32.87
C ARG A 32 10.60 4.79 33.98
N GLU A 33 10.76 6.09 33.94
CA GLU A 33 10.16 7.03 34.87
C GLU A 33 9.49 8.17 34.11
N VAL A 34 8.43 8.70 34.70
CA VAL A 34 7.73 9.88 34.18
C VAL A 34 7.66 10.96 35.25
N ARG A 35 7.83 12.20 34.79
CA ARG A 35 7.70 13.38 35.65
C ARG A 35 6.56 14.24 35.16
N ARG A 36 5.63 14.56 36.03
CA ARG A 36 4.53 15.47 35.69
C ARG A 36 5.05 16.89 35.49
N VAL A 37 4.37 17.65 34.67
CA VAL A 37 4.68 19.07 34.48
C VAL A 37 4.43 19.81 35.80
N GLY A 38 5.44 20.51 36.28
CA GLY A 38 5.40 21.22 37.58
C GLY A 38 5.70 20.36 38.81
N ASP A 39 5.91 19.05 38.64
CA ASP A 39 6.28 18.16 39.75
C ASP A 39 7.81 17.94 39.80
N ASN A 40 8.36 17.83 41.01
CA ASN A 40 9.77 17.54 41.22
C ASN A 40 10.05 16.04 41.43
N PHE A 41 9.02 15.21 41.48
CA PHE A 41 9.17 13.77 41.74
C PHE A 41 9.04 12.96 40.47
N SER A 42 9.98 12.06 40.22
CA SER A 42 9.88 11.01 39.20
C SER A 42 9.05 9.84 39.74
N ARG A 43 8.25 9.24 38.85
CA ARG A 43 7.41 8.09 39.18
C ARG A 43 7.78 6.94 38.25
N PRO A 44 8.09 5.76 38.77
CA PRO A 44 8.38 4.61 37.93
C PRO A 44 7.16 4.17 37.15
N ILE A 45 7.37 3.73 35.92
CA ILE A 45 6.33 3.19 35.05
C ILE A 45 6.75 1.83 34.50
N ASP A 46 5.79 0.92 34.40
CA ASP A 46 5.93 -0.36 33.74
C ASP A 46 4.95 -0.40 32.57
N VAL A 47 5.43 0.01 31.38
CA VAL A 47 4.57 0.16 30.19
C VAL A 47 5.25 -0.49 29.00
N ARG A 48 4.52 -1.34 28.29
CA ARG A 48 4.92 -1.79 26.95
C ARG A 48 4.65 -0.69 25.94
N MET A 49 5.70 -0.31 25.19
CA MET A 49 5.60 0.77 24.19
C MET A 49 5.41 0.20 22.79
N LEU A 50 4.46 0.76 22.06
CA LEU A 50 4.32 0.63 20.62
C LEU A 50 4.42 2.02 20.00
N ALA A 51 5.21 2.17 18.95
CA ALA A 51 5.34 3.41 18.22
C ALA A 51 4.95 3.18 16.76
N ALA A 52 4.15 4.07 16.19
CA ALA A 52 3.77 4.06 14.79
C ALA A 52 4.13 5.38 14.11
N THR A 53 4.50 5.31 12.86
CA THR A 53 4.75 6.49 12.02
C THR A 53 4.61 6.12 10.55
N ASN A 54 4.20 7.07 9.74
CA ASN A 54 4.20 6.99 8.29
C ASN A 54 5.46 7.62 7.67
N LYS A 55 6.35 8.21 8.49
CA LYS A 55 7.57 8.88 8.05
C LYS A 55 8.77 7.93 8.02
N ASP A 56 9.67 8.16 7.09
CA ASP A 56 10.99 7.56 7.11
C ASP A 56 11.84 8.23 8.19
N LEU A 57 11.93 7.57 9.36
CA LEU A 57 12.69 8.09 10.50
C LEU A 57 14.20 8.12 10.24
N LEU A 58 14.75 7.24 9.38
CA LEU A 58 16.17 7.30 9.01
C LEU A 58 16.48 8.56 8.25
N ARG A 59 15.62 8.92 7.31
CA ARG A 59 15.72 10.17 6.56
C ARG A 59 15.55 11.37 7.49
N ALA A 60 14.57 11.33 8.39
CA ALA A 60 14.38 12.39 9.39
C ALA A 60 15.60 12.58 10.33
N VAL A 61 16.32 11.50 10.66
CA VAL A 61 17.59 11.58 11.38
C VAL A 61 18.67 12.24 10.53
N ALA A 62 18.81 11.86 9.26
CA ALA A 62 19.77 12.48 8.35
C ALA A 62 19.50 13.98 8.13
N ASP A 63 18.22 14.37 8.05
CA ASP A 63 17.77 15.76 7.92
C ASP A 63 17.84 16.55 9.26
N GLY A 64 18.25 15.93 10.37
CA GLY A 64 18.36 16.55 11.69
C GLY A 64 17.02 16.89 12.37
N THR A 65 15.88 16.42 11.83
CA THR A 65 14.53 16.67 12.38
C THR A 65 14.11 15.64 13.42
N PHE A 66 14.77 14.48 13.44
CA PHE A 66 14.55 13.43 14.43
C PHE A 66 15.88 13.01 15.08
N ARG A 67 15.87 12.79 16.40
CA ARG A 67 17.07 12.43 17.14
C ARG A 67 17.48 10.98 16.86
N GLN A 68 18.73 10.77 16.60
CA GLN A 68 19.32 9.46 16.36
C GLN A 68 19.22 8.52 17.57
N ASP A 69 19.43 9.04 18.79
CA ASP A 69 19.35 8.26 20.02
C ASP A 69 17.92 7.74 20.28
N LEU A 70 16.90 8.56 20.03
CA LEU A 70 15.51 8.16 20.14
C LEU A 70 15.13 7.12 19.06
N TYR A 71 15.61 7.30 17.83
CA TYR A 71 15.39 6.33 16.75
C TYR A 71 15.85 4.92 17.16
N TYR A 72 17.09 4.77 17.64
CA TYR A 72 17.59 3.46 18.05
C TYR A 72 16.89 2.88 19.28
N ARG A 73 16.34 3.73 20.13
CA ARG A 73 15.58 3.28 21.30
C ARG A 73 14.18 2.79 20.94
N LEU A 74 13.56 3.34 19.88
CA LEU A 74 12.28 2.91 19.36
C LEU A 74 12.40 1.68 18.46
N LYS A 75 13.44 1.61 17.62
CA LYS A 75 13.65 0.55 16.64
C LYS A 75 14.28 -0.71 17.27
N VAL A 76 13.52 -1.39 18.10
CA VAL A 76 13.92 -2.70 18.68
C VAL A 76 13.34 -3.85 17.86
N VAL A 77 12.05 -3.78 17.53
CA VAL A 77 11.35 -4.71 16.63
C VAL A 77 10.62 -3.86 15.62
N ASP A 78 10.93 -4.06 14.35
CA ASP A 78 10.35 -3.31 13.23
C ASP A 78 9.23 -4.13 12.57
N LEU A 79 8.04 -3.52 12.45
CA LEU A 79 6.89 -4.12 11.79
C LEU A 79 6.47 -3.22 10.63
N HIS A 80 6.67 -3.70 9.41
CA HIS A 80 6.23 -3.00 8.22
C HIS A 80 4.80 -3.41 7.84
N VAL A 81 3.88 -2.43 7.83
CA VAL A 81 2.51 -2.63 7.35
C VAL A 81 2.46 -2.23 5.89
N PRO A 82 2.26 -3.17 4.94
CA PRO A 82 2.23 -2.84 3.52
C PRO A 82 1.03 -1.96 3.19
N ALA A 83 1.18 -1.09 2.19
CA ALA A 83 0.08 -0.28 1.68
C ALA A 83 -1.01 -1.18 1.06
N LEU A 84 -2.26 -0.68 1.02
CA LEU A 84 -3.40 -1.46 0.52
C LEU A 84 -3.20 -1.90 -0.93
N ARG A 85 -2.53 -1.08 -1.75
CA ARG A 85 -2.17 -1.43 -3.14
C ARG A 85 -1.23 -2.64 -3.25
N ASP A 86 -0.47 -2.94 -2.21
CA ASP A 86 0.52 -4.04 -2.21
C ASP A 86 -0.09 -5.34 -1.64
N ARG A 87 -1.38 -5.30 -1.25
CA ARG A 87 -2.16 -6.44 -0.75
C ARG A 87 -3.54 -6.48 -1.40
N GLU A 88 -3.53 -6.62 -2.70
CA GLU A 88 -4.71 -6.57 -3.57
C GLU A 88 -5.83 -7.54 -3.16
N ALA A 89 -5.45 -8.73 -2.66
CA ALA A 89 -6.39 -9.73 -2.17
C ALA A 89 -7.29 -9.22 -1.03
N ASP A 90 -6.81 -8.25 -0.25
CA ASP A 90 -7.55 -7.70 0.88
C ASP A 90 -8.57 -6.63 0.46
N ILE A 91 -8.39 -5.99 -0.71
CA ILE A 91 -9.21 -4.84 -1.13
C ILE A 91 -10.69 -5.20 -1.13
N LEU A 92 -11.07 -6.28 -1.82
CA LEU A 92 -12.48 -6.65 -1.94
C LEU A 92 -13.07 -7.18 -0.62
N ALA A 93 -12.27 -7.87 0.19
CA ALA A 93 -12.70 -8.34 1.50
C ALA A 93 -12.99 -7.16 2.42
N LEU A 94 -12.08 -6.18 2.48
CA LEU A 94 -12.25 -4.95 3.25
C LEU A 94 -13.40 -4.10 2.71
N ALA A 95 -13.54 -3.96 1.39
CA ALA A 95 -14.63 -3.21 0.79
C ALA A 95 -16.00 -3.77 1.18
N ARG A 96 -16.16 -5.10 1.16
CA ARG A 96 -17.41 -5.76 1.60
C ARG A 96 -17.70 -5.54 3.09
N LEU A 97 -16.69 -5.64 3.94
CA LEU A 97 -16.82 -5.38 5.37
C LEU A 97 -17.26 -3.93 5.62
N LEU A 98 -16.54 -2.96 5.03
CA LEU A 98 -16.81 -1.53 5.20
C LEU A 98 -18.16 -1.12 4.61
N LEU A 99 -18.58 -1.75 3.50
CA LEU A 99 -19.91 -1.58 2.93
C LEU A 99 -20.99 -2.05 3.92
N ALA A 100 -20.84 -3.24 4.48
CA ALA A 100 -21.81 -3.79 5.42
C ALA A 100 -21.93 -2.93 6.70
N GLU A 101 -20.81 -2.46 7.24
CA GLU A 101 -20.77 -1.54 8.38
C GLU A 101 -21.45 -0.20 8.06
N ALA A 102 -21.19 0.37 6.89
CA ALA A 102 -21.81 1.61 6.45
C ALA A 102 -23.32 1.43 6.23
N ALA A 103 -23.74 0.35 5.59
CA ALA A 103 -25.15 0.04 5.35
C ALA A 103 -25.92 -0.11 6.67
N LEU A 104 -25.34 -0.83 7.63
CA LEU A 104 -25.94 -1.00 8.97
C LEU A 104 -26.06 0.36 9.70
N ARG A 105 -25.00 1.15 9.71
CA ARG A 105 -24.98 2.48 10.36
C ARG A 105 -25.98 3.45 9.77
N MET A 106 -26.16 3.40 8.44
CA MET A 106 -27.09 4.26 7.71
C MET A 106 -28.49 3.69 7.58
N LYS A 107 -28.75 2.49 8.12
CA LYS A 107 -30.03 1.76 8.00
C LYS A 107 -30.46 1.60 6.54
N ARG A 108 -29.53 1.25 5.65
CA ARG A 108 -29.75 1.00 4.24
C ARG A 108 -29.72 -0.50 3.95
N GLU A 109 -30.60 -0.94 3.06
CA GLU A 109 -30.69 -2.36 2.63
C GLU A 109 -29.74 -2.62 1.42
N ILE A 110 -28.47 -2.29 1.58
CA ILE A 110 -27.42 -2.52 0.58
C ILE A 110 -26.60 -3.72 1.02
N THR A 111 -26.56 -4.75 0.18
CA THR A 111 -25.98 -6.06 0.54
C THR A 111 -24.73 -6.41 -0.26
N SER A 112 -24.49 -5.75 -1.39
CA SER A 112 -23.40 -6.12 -2.30
C SER A 112 -22.96 -4.96 -3.20
N MET A 113 -21.95 -5.25 -4.02
CA MET A 113 -21.45 -4.40 -5.10
C MET A 113 -21.58 -5.17 -6.41
N THR A 114 -21.73 -4.46 -7.52
CA THR A 114 -21.69 -5.07 -8.86
C THR A 114 -20.28 -5.58 -9.19
N SER A 115 -20.17 -6.49 -10.18
CA SER A 115 -18.86 -6.96 -10.66
C SER A 115 -18.01 -5.80 -11.19
N ALA A 116 -18.64 -4.89 -11.96
CA ALA A 116 -17.94 -3.71 -12.48
C ALA A 116 -17.39 -2.82 -11.38
N THR A 117 -18.16 -2.59 -10.30
CA THR A 117 -17.70 -1.86 -9.12
C THR A 117 -16.53 -2.57 -8.46
N SER A 118 -16.63 -3.89 -8.27
CA SER A 118 -15.57 -4.69 -7.65
C SER A 118 -14.27 -4.66 -8.45
N GLU A 119 -14.33 -4.80 -9.76
CA GLU A 119 -13.17 -4.69 -10.65
C GLU A 119 -12.54 -3.30 -10.58
N GLN A 120 -13.36 -2.25 -10.57
CA GLN A 120 -12.86 -0.88 -10.51
C GLN A 120 -12.13 -0.55 -9.19
N LEU A 121 -12.58 -1.12 -8.07
CA LEU A 121 -11.89 -0.98 -6.79
C LEU A 121 -10.48 -1.59 -6.80
N LEU A 122 -10.25 -2.64 -7.59
CA LEU A 122 -8.91 -3.24 -7.75
C LEU A 122 -7.98 -2.37 -8.59
N HIS A 123 -8.50 -1.54 -9.47
CA HIS A 123 -7.70 -0.68 -10.33
C HIS A 123 -7.15 0.56 -9.62
N TYR A 124 -7.80 1.03 -8.57
CA TYR A 124 -7.40 2.26 -7.88
C TYR A 124 -6.22 2.04 -6.92
N SER A 125 -5.37 3.06 -6.77
CA SER A 125 -4.11 2.94 -6.02
C SER A 125 -4.24 3.09 -4.49
N TRP A 126 -5.38 3.56 -4.01
CA TRP A 126 -5.68 3.73 -2.59
C TRP A 126 -4.60 4.51 -1.82
N PRO A 127 -4.25 5.76 -2.21
CA PRO A 127 -3.24 6.54 -1.51
C PRO A 127 -3.57 6.73 -0.04
N GLY A 128 -4.85 6.87 0.33
CA GLY A 128 -5.35 6.92 1.71
C GLY A 128 -5.62 5.56 2.34
N ASN A 129 -5.20 4.47 1.67
CA ASN A 129 -5.31 3.10 2.16
C ASN A 129 -6.73 2.72 2.64
N VAL A 130 -6.85 1.99 3.74
CA VAL A 130 -8.13 1.50 4.27
C VAL A 130 -9.05 2.64 4.70
N ARG A 131 -8.48 3.76 5.17
CA ARG A 131 -9.29 4.92 5.57
C ARG A 131 -10.01 5.56 4.37
N GLU A 132 -9.33 5.69 3.26
CA GLU A 132 -9.91 6.17 2.00
C GLU A 132 -10.96 5.17 1.46
N LEU A 133 -10.65 3.87 1.46
CA LEU A 133 -11.60 2.82 1.07
C LEU A 133 -12.88 2.91 1.92
N GLY A 134 -12.76 3.11 3.23
CA GLY A 134 -13.89 3.30 4.13
C GLY A 134 -14.76 4.49 3.74
N ASN A 135 -14.15 5.64 3.49
CA ASN A 135 -14.86 6.85 3.07
C ASN A 135 -15.56 6.65 1.71
N VAL A 136 -14.92 5.95 0.78
CA VAL A 136 -15.50 5.64 -0.54
C VAL A 136 -16.72 4.72 -0.39
N MET A 137 -16.61 3.66 0.43
CA MET A 137 -17.74 2.76 0.68
C MET A 137 -18.91 3.46 1.41
N GLU A 138 -18.61 4.29 2.40
CA GLU A 138 -19.62 5.09 3.10
C GLU A 138 -20.37 6.01 2.15
N ARG A 139 -19.65 6.72 1.29
CA ARG A 139 -20.24 7.58 0.26
C ARG A 139 -21.07 6.78 -0.74
N ALA A 140 -20.56 5.66 -1.22
CA ALA A 140 -21.25 4.81 -2.17
C ALA A 140 -22.58 4.27 -1.59
N VAL A 141 -22.58 3.83 -0.34
CA VAL A 141 -23.80 3.42 0.39
C VAL A 141 -24.80 4.57 0.51
N ALA A 142 -24.33 5.78 0.78
CA ALA A 142 -25.21 6.96 0.89
C ALA A 142 -25.91 7.32 -0.44
N LEU A 143 -25.20 7.16 -1.56
CA LEU A 143 -25.66 7.54 -2.89
C LEU A 143 -26.42 6.41 -3.63
N ALA A 144 -26.16 5.16 -3.32
CA ALA A 144 -26.77 4.01 -3.97
C ALA A 144 -28.31 4.09 -3.94
N ARG A 145 -28.93 3.81 -5.08
CA ARG A 145 -30.40 3.86 -5.25
C ARG A 145 -31.08 2.50 -5.08
N GLY A 146 -30.34 1.42 -5.29
CA GLY A 146 -30.81 0.05 -5.17
C GLY A 146 -30.27 -0.70 -3.96
N SER A 147 -30.29 -2.02 -4.03
CA SER A 147 -29.73 -2.94 -3.02
C SER A 147 -28.25 -3.27 -3.24
N GLN A 148 -27.65 -2.74 -4.31
CA GLN A 148 -26.25 -2.92 -4.66
C GLN A 148 -25.60 -1.57 -4.95
N VAL A 149 -24.30 -1.46 -4.65
CA VAL A 149 -23.47 -0.32 -5.07
C VAL A 149 -23.08 -0.52 -6.52
N GLU A 150 -23.37 0.48 -7.34
CA GLU A 150 -23.04 0.54 -8.76
C GLU A 150 -21.78 1.38 -9.00
N LEU A 151 -21.24 1.31 -10.22
CA LEU A 151 -20.02 2.04 -10.59
C LEU A 151 -20.19 3.56 -10.45
N GLU A 152 -21.39 4.05 -10.75
CA GLU A 152 -21.79 5.46 -10.71
C GLU A 152 -21.82 6.03 -9.28
N ASP A 153 -21.96 5.17 -8.27
CA ASP A 153 -21.96 5.57 -6.86
C ASP A 153 -20.55 5.84 -6.34
N LEU A 154 -19.52 5.37 -7.07
CA LEU A 154 -18.12 5.62 -6.71
C LEU A 154 -17.70 7.05 -7.05
N PRO A 155 -16.77 7.65 -6.28
CA PRO A 155 -16.13 8.91 -6.64
C PRO A 155 -15.48 8.87 -8.02
N GLU A 156 -15.41 10.02 -8.68
CA GLU A 156 -14.90 10.12 -10.06
C GLU A 156 -13.45 9.64 -10.18
N GLU A 157 -12.60 9.95 -9.21
CA GLU A 157 -11.20 9.54 -9.15
C GLU A 157 -11.04 8.02 -9.07
N VAL A 158 -11.91 7.32 -8.35
CA VAL A 158 -11.93 5.86 -8.29
C VAL A 158 -12.52 5.29 -9.57
N ARG A 159 -13.63 5.86 -10.05
CA ARG A 159 -14.35 5.41 -11.26
C ARG A 159 -13.50 5.51 -12.52
N LYS A 160 -12.66 6.54 -12.63
CA LYS A 160 -11.77 6.78 -13.77
C LYS A 160 -10.37 6.16 -13.61
N ALA A 161 -10.12 5.43 -12.53
CA ALA A 161 -8.85 4.75 -12.35
C ALA A 161 -8.62 3.73 -13.46
N VAL A 162 -7.44 3.75 -14.03
CA VAL A 162 -7.03 2.76 -15.06
C VAL A 162 -6.41 1.54 -14.37
N PRO A 163 -6.52 0.33 -15.00
CA PRO A 163 -5.92 -0.88 -14.46
C PRO A 163 -4.44 -0.69 -14.11
N ARG A 164 -4.04 -1.18 -12.94
CA ARG A 164 -2.63 -1.24 -12.54
C ARG A 164 -1.91 -2.25 -13.43
N GLY A 165 -1.00 -1.82 -14.21
CA GLY A 165 -0.22 -2.69 -15.11
C GLY A 165 0.52 -1.93 -16.17
N ILE A 166 0.11 -0.69 -16.39
CA ILE A 166 0.87 0.22 -17.26
C ILE A 166 1.17 1.45 -16.39
N ASP A 167 2.26 1.41 -15.66
CA ASP A 167 2.86 2.64 -15.14
C ASP A 167 3.27 3.48 -16.35
N ILE A 168 2.32 4.28 -16.84
CA ILE A 168 2.61 5.34 -17.79
C ILE A 168 3.32 6.42 -16.96
N GLY A 169 4.54 6.09 -16.50
CA GLY A 169 5.43 7.02 -15.85
C GLY A 169 5.54 8.31 -16.67
N LYS A 170 6.19 9.32 -16.15
CA LYS A 170 6.37 10.66 -16.78
C LYS A 170 6.91 10.63 -18.21
N HIS A 171 7.24 9.45 -18.73
CA HIS A 171 7.71 9.24 -20.11
C HIS A 171 6.83 8.17 -20.78
N VAL A 172 5.96 8.62 -21.70
CA VAL A 172 5.27 7.72 -22.62
C VAL A 172 6.35 6.99 -23.45
N ARG A 173 6.40 5.66 -23.31
CA ARG A 173 7.31 4.80 -24.08
C ARG A 173 6.59 4.28 -25.32
N PRO A 174 7.30 4.12 -26.45
CA PRO A 174 6.73 3.47 -27.63
C PRO A 174 6.16 2.07 -27.25
N LEU A 175 5.01 1.73 -27.82
CA LEU A 175 4.34 0.45 -27.51
C LEU A 175 5.27 -0.75 -27.77
N GLU A 176 6.15 -0.63 -28.76
CA GLU A 176 7.10 -1.67 -29.13
C GLU A 176 8.15 -1.92 -28.03
N ASP A 177 8.60 -0.88 -27.33
CA ASP A 177 9.53 -1.01 -26.21
C ASP A 177 8.86 -1.66 -24.99
N VAL A 178 7.61 -1.28 -24.71
CA VAL A 178 6.82 -1.90 -23.62
C VAL A 178 6.55 -3.37 -23.94
N ALA A 179 6.15 -3.67 -25.16
CA ALA A 179 5.92 -5.04 -25.62
C ALA A 179 7.21 -5.88 -25.56
N ARG A 180 8.34 -5.30 -25.94
CA ARG A 180 9.66 -5.97 -25.85
C ARG A 180 9.98 -6.36 -24.41
N ASP A 181 9.92 -5.40 -23.48
CA ASP A 181 10.24 -5.64 -22.08
C ASP A 181 9.33 -6.68 -21.46
N TYR A 182 8.03 -6.62 -21.76
CA TYR A 182 7.03 -7.58 -21.26
C TYR A 182 7.28 -9.00 -21.81
N ILE A 183 7.58 -9.13 -23.11
CA ILE A 183 7.91 -10.41 -23.74
C ILE A 183 9.18 -11.01 -23.13
N LEU A 184 10.23 -10.21 -22.93
CA LEU A 184 11.49 -10.68 -22.36
C LEU A 184 11.35 -11.08 -20.90
N ALA A 185 10.61 -10.30 -20.12
CA ALA A 185 10.33 -10.64 -18.72
C ALA A 185 9.53 -11.94 -18.59
N THR A 186 8.51 -12.14 -19.45
CA THR A 186 7.71 -13.37 -19.46
C THR A 186 8.53 -14.59 -19.90
N LEU A 187 9.41 -14.42 -20.89
CA LEU A 187 10.32 -15.48 -21.32
C LEU A 187 11.30 -15.89 -20.21
N ALA A 188 11.84 -14.90 -19.48
CA ALA A 188 12.72 -15.14 -18.34
C ALA A 188 11.98 -15.86 -17.20
N ALA A 189 10.77 -15.43 -16.85
CA ALA A 189 9.91 -16.09 -15.86
C ALA A 189 9.62 -17.56 -16.22
N ASN A 190 9.47 -17.85 -17.51
CA ASN A 190 9.28 -19.21 -18.04
C ASN A 190 10.59 -19.96 -18.31
N LYS A 191 11.72 -19.48 -17.77
CA LYS A 191 13.04 -20.11 -17.91
C LYS A 191 13.42 -20.40 -19.38
N GLY A 192 13.02 -19.51 -20.30
CA GLY A 192 13.31 -19.64 -21.73
C GLY A 192 12.36 -20.55 -22.53
N ASN A 193 11.29 -21.07 -21.91
CA ASN A 193 10.31 -21.91 -22.61
C ASN A 193 9.42 -21.08 -23.54
N GLN A 194 9.74 -21.09 -24.84
CA GLN A 194 9.07 -20.27 -25.85
C GLN A 194 7.61 -20.68 -26.07
N THR A 195 7.29 -21.97 -26.04
CA THR A 195 5.93 -22.46 -26.26
C THR A 195 5.00 -22.00 -25.15
N HIS A 196 5.43 -22.15 -23.91
CA HIS A 196 4.66 -21.70 -22.74
C HIS A 196 4.53 -20.18 -22.70
N THR A 197 5.60 -19.45 -23.04
CA THR A 197 5.61 -18.00 -23.14
C THR A 197 4.63 -17.50 -24.20
N ALA A 198 4.62 -18.10 -25.39
CA ALA A 198 3.68 -17.73 -26.46
C ALA A 198 2.21 -17.93 -26.03
N SER A 199 1.93 -19.05 -25.36
CA SER A 199 0.59 -19.35 -24.81
C SER A 199 0.16 -18.32 -23.76
N GLN A 200 1.03 -17.98 -22.80
CA GLN A 200 0.72 -16.97 -21.77
C GLN A 200 0.52 -15.57 -22.35
N LEU A 201 1.27 -15.20 -23.37
CA LEU A 201 1.15 -13.91 -24.05
C LEU A 201 -0.03 -13.84 -25.03
N GLY A 202 -0.75 -14.96 -25.26
CA GLY A 202 -1.83 -15.03 -26.22
C GLY A 202 -1.40 -14.80 -27.68
N ILE A 203 -0.14 -15.06 -28.03
CA ILE A 203 0.42 -14.90 -29.36
C ILE A 203 0.89 -16.23 -29.96
N GLY A 204 0.91 -16.33 -31.29
CA GLY A 204 1.44 -17.51 -31.96
C GLY A 204 2.95 -17.67 -31.75
N SER A 205 3.43 -18.93 -31.65
CA SER A 205 4.85 -19.23 -31.47
C SER A 205 5.74 -18.62 -32.57
N ALA A 206 5.25 -18.59 -33.82
CA ALA A 206 5.96 -17.92 -34.92
C ALA A 206 6.10 -16.41 -34.72
N THR A 207 5.07 -15.76 -34.15
CA THR A 207 5.11 -14.33 -33.84
C THR A 207 6.11 -14.04 -32.73
N LEU A 208 6.11 -14.87 -31.67
CA LEU A 208 7.08 -14.75 -30.58
C LEU A 208 8.52 -14.93 -31.11
N LEU A 209 8.74 -15.97 -31.93
CA LEU A 209 10.08 -16.23 -32.50
C LEU A 209 10.58 -15.06 -33.35
N ARG A 210 9.71 -14.49 -34.18
CA ARG A 210 10.03 -13.30 -35.00
C ARG A 210 10.42 -12.10 -34.11
N LYS A 211 9.67 -11.84 -33.04
CA LYS A 211 9.95 -10.78 -32.08
C LYS A 211 11.27 -11.01 -31.34
N LEU A 212 11.53 -12.23 -30.87
CA LEU A 212 12.79 -12.55 -30.19
C LEU A 212 14.01 -12.42 -31.11
N LYS A 213 13.86 -12.75 -32.41
CA LYS A 213 14.88 -12.48 -33.42
C LYS A 213 15.13 -10.98 -33.64
N SER A 214 14.06 -10.19 -33.73
CA SER A 214 14.17 -8.72 -33.86
C SER A 214 14.81 -8.05 -32.65
N TYR A 215 14.65 -8.63 -31.48
CA TYR A 215 15.26 -8.14 -30.22
C TYR A 215 16.70 -8.66 -30.00
N GLY A 216 17.22 -9.50 -30.91
CA GLY A 216 18.59 -10.02 -30.82
C GLY A 216 18.79 -11.10 -29.73
N VAL A 217 17.73 -11.69 -29.20
CA VAL A 217 17.78 -12.75 -28.17
C VAL A 217 18.09 -14.12 -28.79
N ILE A 218 17.71 -14.30 -30.05
CA ILE A 218 17.98 -15.51 -30.82
C ILE A 218 18.75 -15.10 -32.07
N PRO A 219 19.86 -15.78 -32.41
CA PRO A 219 20.62 -15.44 -33.61
C PRO A 219 19.78 -15.60 -34.88
N LYS A 220 19.91 -14.66 -35.81
CA LYS A 220 19.40 -14.86 -37.16
C LYS A 220 20.16 -16.05 -37.77
N ARG A 221 19.46 -17.09 -38.24
CA ARG A 221 20.08 -18.05 -39.12
C ARG A 221 20.56 -17.30 -40.35
N ASP A 222 21.87 -17.31 -40.60
CA ASP A 222 22.41 -16.85 -41.87
C ASP A 222 21.82 -17.76 -42.97
N GLU A 223 21.05 -17.15 -43.85
CA GLU A 223 20.66 -17.80 -45.11
C GLU A 223 21.90 -17.77 -46.03
N HIS A 224 22.81 -18.72 -45.82
CA HIS A 224 23.80 -19.08 -46.79
C HIS A 224 24.02 -20.59 -46.70
N ASP A 225 23.33 -21.32 -47.55
CA ASP A 225 23.75 -22.37 -48.49
C ASP A 225 22.59 -22.83 -49.37
#